data_4221bcf76c9bb68998efbe4dfc00c31b
#
_entry.id   4221bcf76c9bb68998efbe4dfc00c31b
#
_cell.length_a   1.000
_cell.length_b   1.000
_cell.length_c   1.000
_cell.angle_alpha   90.00
_cell.angle_beta   90.00
_cell.angle_gamma   90.00
#
_symmetry.space_group_name_H-M   'P 1'
#
loop_
_entity.id
_entity.type
_entity.pdbx_description
1 polymer ?
#
loop_
_entity_poly.entity_id
_entity_poly.type
_entity_poly.pdbx_seq_one_letter_code
_entity_poly.pdbx_strand_id
1 'polypeptide(L)'
;SPARSVEPGKLYLFVYNAKTPNITYDQNPFIAVTDVFQWGFRGFSAHWREPRQYTWNEVGTDVYEIFRSEVNDVLRLSLMNKRLNT
;
A
#
# COMPACT_ATOMS: atom_id res chain seq x y z
N SER A 1 -0.15 -5.15 -11.86
CA SER A 1 -0.60 -6.53 -12.03
C SER A 1 -1.32 -7.01 -10.77
N PRO A 2 -2.52 -7.61 -10.89
CA PRO A 2 -3.22 -8.12 -9.71
C PRO A 2 -2.38 -9.17 -8.98
N ALA A 3 -2.37 -9.12 -7.66
CA ALA A 3 -1.62 -10.05 -6.83
C ALA A 3 -2.59 -10.96 -6.06
N ARG A 4 -2.29 -12.26 -5.99
CA ARG A 4 -3.07 -13.23 -5.21
C ARG A 4 -2.63 -13.29 -3.77
N SER A 5 -1.36 -12.97 -3.53
CA SER A 5 -0.78 -12.97 -2.19
C SER A 5 0.30 -11.91 -2.12
N VAL A 6 0.55 -11.44 -0.90
CA VAL A 6 1.62 -10.48 -0.62
C VAL A 6 2.87 -11.25 -0.22
N GLU A 7 4.00 -10.90 -0.80
CA GLU A 7 5.28 -11.56 -0.55
C GLU A 7 6.35 -10.56 -0.11
N PRO A 8 7.25 -10.95 0.81
CA PRO A 8 8.37 -10.08 1.18
C PRO A 8 9.27 -9.79 -0.01
N GLY A 9 9.83 -8.59 -0.04
CA GLY A 9 10.75 -8.15 -1.08
C GLY A 9 10.08 -7.58 -2.33
N LYS A 10 8.77 -7.46 -2.32
CA LYS A 10 8.00 -6.92 -3.45
C LYS A 10 7.30 -5.63 -3.09
N LEU A 11 6.86 -4.90 -4.10
CA LEU A 11 6.15 -3.63 -3.96
C LEU A 11 4.67 -3.82 -4.31
N TYR A 12 3.79 -3.26 -3.49
CA TYR A 12 2.35 -3.38 -3.70
C TYR A 12 1.64 -2.04 -3.56
N LEU A 13 0.63 -1.87 -4.38
CA LEU A 13 -0.33 -0.77 -4.29
C LEU A 13 -1.70 -1.37 -4.00
N PHE A 14 -2.43 -0.78 -3.07
CA PHE A 14 -3.77 -1.26 -2.73
C PHE A 14 -4.69 -0.12 -2.32
N VAL A 15 -5.99 -0.40 -2.25
CA VAL A 15 -6.97 0.54 -1.74
C VAL A 15 -7.11 0.28 -0.24
N TYR A 16 -6.83 1.31 0.55
CA TYR A 16 -6.89 1.19 2.01
C TYR A 16 -8.33 1.21 2.50
N ASN A 17 -8.69 0.17 3.24
CA ASN A 17 -9.99 0.06 3.89
C ASN A 17 -9.85 0.54 5.33
N ALA A 18 -10.14 1.83 5.56
CA ALA A 18 -9.91 2.48 6.84
C ALA A 18 -10.81 1.95 7.93
N LYS A 19 -10.25 1.67 9.10
CA LYS A 19 -11.01 1.26 10.29
C LYS A 19 -11.64 2.44 10.99
N THR A 20 -11.03 3.62 10.89
CA THR A 20 -11.46 4.83 11.59
C THR A 20 -11.82 5.91 10.57
N PRO A 21 -13.12 6.21 10.37
CA PRO A 21 -13.55 6.98 9.21
C PRO A 21 -13.17 8.46 9.21
N ASN A 22 -12.88 9.08 10.31
CA ASN A 22 -12.65 10.52 10.37
C ASN A 22 -11.18 10.95 10.46
N ILE A 23 -10.27 10.03 10.16
CA ILE A 23 -8.84 10.31 10.19
C ILE A 23 -8.32 10.42 8.77
N THR A 24 -7.50 11.44 8.52
CA THR A 24 -6.81 11.57 7.24
C THR A 24 -5.86 10.39 7.05
N TYR A 25 -5.96 9.73 5.91
CA TYR A 25 -5.14 8.56 5.61
C TYR A 25 -4.76 8.53 4.14
N ASP A 26 -3.78 7.72 3.83
CA ASP A 26 -3.38 7.46 2.46
C ASP A 26 -4.35 6.43 1.85
N GLN A 27 -5.14 6.86 0.87
CA GLN A 27 -6.15 6.00 0.24
C GLN A 27 -5.55 4.89 -0.61
N ASN A 28 -4.39 5.14 -1.19
CA ASN A 28 -3.70 4.18 -2.03
C ASN A 28 -2.27 3.97 -1.54
N PRO A 29 -2.08 3.21 -0.44
CA PRO A 29 -0.74 2.96 0.07
C PRO A 29 0.12 2.21 -0.94
N PHE A 30 1.37 2.64 -1.05
CA PHE A 30 2.39 2.01 -1.88
C PHE A 30 3.49 1.50 -0.96
N ILE A 31 3.53 0.20 -0.74
CA ILE A 31 4.32 -0.42 0.31
C ILE A 31 5.36 -1.39 -0.24
N ALA A 32 6.61 -1.20 0.20
CA ALA A 32 7.66 -2.19 0.00
C ALA A 32 7.59 -3.18 1.17
N VAL A 33 7.11 -4.38 0.92
CA VAL A 33 6.84 -5.36 1.98
C VAL A 33 8.15 -6.00 2.46
N THR A 34 8.34 -6.05 3.77
CA THR A 34 9.48 -6.69 4.40
C THR A 34 9.12 -8.00 5.09
N ASP A 35 7.93 -8.08 5.69
CA ASP A 35 7.49 -9.23 6.47
C ASP A 35 6.02 -9.51 6.24
N VAL A 36 5.65 -10.78 6.19
CA VAL A 36 4.27 -11.21 6.04
C VAL A 36 3.90 -12.13 7.21
N PHE A 37 2.73 -11.88 7.80
CA PHE A 37 2.24 -12.59 8.98
C PHE A 37 0.82 -13.11 8.74
N GLN A 38 0.32 -13.92 9.66
CA GLN A 38 -1.08 -14.38 9.59
C GLN A 38 -2.08 -13.22 9.69
N TRP A 39 -1.75 -12.21 10.46
CA TRP A 39 -2.65 -11.06 10.69
C TRP A 39 -2.54 -9.98 9.62
N GLY A 40 -1.47 -9.97 8.82
CA GLY A 40 -1.25 -8.93 7.85
C GLY A 40 0.20 -8.87 7.39
N PHE A 41 0.69 -7.66 7.12
CA PHE A 41 2.09 -7.49 6.70
C PHE A 41 2.68 -6.20 7.21
N ARG A 42 4.01 -6.12 7.15
CA ARG A 42 4.79 -4.96 7.52
C ARG A 42 5.70 -4.57 6.36
N GLY A 43 5.96 -3.28 6.21
CA GLY A 43 6.84 -2.78 5.18
C GLY A 43 7.11 -1.30 5.35
N PHE A 44 7.61 -0.68 4.28
CA PHE A 44 7.88 0.74 4.24
C PHE A 44 7.02 1.41 3.18
N SER A 45 6.44 2.57 3.53
CA SER A 45 5.76 3.40 2.56
C SER A 45 6.78 3.97 1.58
N ALA A 46 6.56 3.75 0.28
CA ALA A 46 7.45 4.26 -0.75
C ALA A 46 7.41 5.80 -0.86
N HIS A 47 6.28 6.43 -0.46
CA HIS A 47 6.15 7.89 -0.46
C HIS A 47 6.84 8.53 0.73
N TRP A 48 6.59 7.97 1.92
CA TRP A 48 6.95 8.61 3.18
C TRP A 48 8.23 8.07 3.77
N ARG A 49 8.69 6.90 3.28
CA ARG A 49 9.86 6.20 3.80
C ARG A 49 9.73 5.92 5.30
N GLU A 50 8.51 5.62 5.72
CA GLU A 50 8.17 5.30 7.09
C GLU A 50 7.69 3.86 7.19
N PRO A 51 7.96 3.18 8.33
CA PRO A 51 7.41 1.84 8.53
C PRO A 51 5.90 1.90 8.63
N ARG A 52 5.24 0.88 8.06
CA ARG A 52 3.79 0.72 8.09
C ARG A 52 3.46 -0.74 8.30
N GLN A 53 2.31 -0.98 8.93
CA GLN A 53 1.77 -2.33 9.01
C GLN A 53 0.27 -2.27 8.77
N TYR A 54 -0.24 -3.33 8.13
CA TYR A 54 -1.64 -3.42 7.74
C TYR A 54 -2.16 -4.82 8.04
N THR A 55 -3.40 -4.89 8.52
CA THR A 55 -4.11 -6.16 8.64
C THR A 55 -4.72 -6.52 7.29
N TRP A 56 -5.04 -7.78 7.09
CA TRP A 56 -5.65 -8.20 5.83
C TRP A 56 -6.99 -7.53 5.54
N ASN A 57 -7.76 -7.20 6.59
CA ASN A 57 -9.02 -6.47 6.42
C ASN A 57 -8.82 -5.06 5.89
N GLU A 58 -7.73 -4.41 6.27
CA GLU A 58 -7.42 -3.06 5.80
C GLU A 58 -6.97 -3.03 4.34
N VAL A 59 -6.40 -4.12 3.87
CA VAL A 59 -5.90 -4.23 2.50
C VAL A 59 -7.03 -4.54 1.51
N GLY A 60 -8.05 -5.26 1.95
CA GLY A 60 -9.13 -5.67 1.06
C GLY A 60 -8.68 -6.71 0.04
N THR A 61 -9.37 -6.74 -1.11
CA THR A 61 -9.12 -7.72 -2.15
C THR A 61 -8.32 -7.18 -3.34
N ASP A 62 -8.23 -5.85 -3.46
CA ASP A 62 -7.61 -5.22 -4.63
C ASP A 62 -6.18 -4.83 -4.32
N VAL A 63 -5.26 -5.77 -4.52
CA VAL A 63 -3.83 -5.58 -4.31
C VAL A 63 -3.12 -5.78 -5.64
N TYR A 64 -2.26 -4.83 -6.00
CA TYR A 64 -1.51 -4.87 -7.25
C TYR A 64 -0.02 -4.89 -6.97
N GLU A 65 0.67 -5.86 -7.54
CA GLU A 65 2.13 -5.89 -7.50
C GLU A 65 2.68 -4.88 -8.50
N ILE A 66 3.62 -4.05 -8.06
CA ILE A 66 4.23 -3.00 -8.86
C ILE A 66 5.65 -3.40 -9.21
N PHE A 67 5.95 -3.45 -10.51
CA PHE A 67 7.28 -3.79 -10.99
C PHE A 67 8.17 -2.55 -11.02
N ARG A 68 9.48 -2.79 -10.95
CA ARG A 68 10.48 -1.71 -10.87
C ARG A 68 10.31 -0.66 -11.96
N SER A 69 9.96 -1.07 -13.17
CA SER A 69 9.78 -0.15 -14.30
C SER A 69 8.58 0.78 -14.13
N GLU A 70 7.65 0.46 -13.23
CA GLU A 70 6.42 1.23 -13.01
C GLU A 70 6.50 2.19 -11.81
N VAL A 71 7.57 2.10 -11.01
CA VAL A 71 7.65 2.78 -9.70
C VAL A 71 7.42 4.28 -9.80
N ASN A 72 8.08 4.95 -10.75
CA ASN A 72 7.96 6.41 -10.86
C ASN A 72 6.55 6.86 -11.22
N ASP A 73 5.89 6.13 -12.11
CA ASP A 73 4.52 6.45 -12.50
C ASP A 73 3.54 6.24 -11.35
N VAL A 74 3.72 5.14 -10.63
CA VAL A 74 2.86 4.82 -9.48
C VAL A 74 3.04 5.83 -8.36
N LEU A 75 4.26 6.23 -8.05
CA LEU A 75 4.53 7.26 -7.05
C LEU A 75 3.82 8.57 -7.38
N ARG A 76 3.86 8.97 -8.64
CA ARG A 76 3.20 10.19 -9.09
C ARG A 76 1.68 10.12 -8.89
N LEU A 77 1.07 9.03 -9.31
CA LEU A 77 -0.38 8.83 -9.16
C LEU A 77 -0.81 8.79 -7.70
N SER A 78 -0.06 8.10 -6.87
CA SER A 78 -0.38 8.02 -5.45
C SER A 78 -0.31 9.36 -4.74
N LEU A 79 0.66 10.20 -5.09
CA LEU A 79 0.74 11.55 -4.53
C LEU A 79 -0.44 12.41 -4.97
N MET A 80 -0.89 12.28 -6.20
CA MET A 80 -2.08 12.98 -6.69
C MET A 80 -3.33 12.54 -5.92
N ASN A 81 -3.53 11.25 -5.76
CA ASN A 81 -4.66 10.72 -5.01
C ASN A 81 -4.66 11.21 -3.56
N LYS A 82 -3.50 11.29 -2.97
CA LYS A 82 -3.37 11.78 -1.61
C LYS A 82 -3.82 13.23 -1.47
N ARG A 83 -3.49 14.07 -2.43
CA ARG A 83 -3.95 15.47 -2.42
C ARG A 83 -5.46 15.57 -2.44
N LEU A 84 -6.13 14.64 -3.11
CA LEU A 84 -7.58 14.62 -3.20
C LEU A 84 -8.24 14.18 -1.89
N ASN A 85 -7.51 13.49 -1.02
CA ASN A 85 -8.03 12.96 0.24
C ASN A 85 -7.82 13.89 1.43
N THR A 86 -7.12 14.95 1.23
CA THR A 86 -6.93 15.99 2.26
C THR A 86 -7.81 17.20 1.97
#